data_50f23a3ce1bcc727d1dd5cd916594680
#
_entry.id   50f23a3ce1bcc727d1dd5cd916594680
#
_cell.length_a   1.000
_cell.length_b   1.000
_cell.length_c   1.000
_cell.angle_alpha   90.00
_cell.angle_beta   90.00
_cell.angle_gamma   90.00
#
_symmetry.space_group_name_H-M   'P 1'
#
loop_
_entity.id
_entity.type
_entity.pdbx_description
1 polymer ?
#
loop_
_entity_poly.entity_id
_entity_poly.type
_entity_poly.pdbx_seq_one_letter_code
_entity_poly.pdbx_strand_id
1 'polypeptide(L)'
;VTRKSGKALALLPLAAAGAWIAWSHLGLNRAGPLPPALPGRRSTLRTRAGRVNLYAADAQGGRPLLLIHSVNAAANAYEVKPLYEHYRGHRPVYALELPGFGHSERADRIYTPRLMTDAILDAASEIAGRHGGVALDATALSLPCAYLARAALERPDLFSTLGLISPTGFDARLSGYGPADTNRGKPLARGLAAFPLWGRPLFDALVSRPSMRFFLEKTWGSRDIDEGLLAYDQLSAHQPGAEHAPFSFLSGYLFPDDTTRVYEALRLPVFMVHGARGDFVDYRYVGEVAGRPNWTILRLPTGAFPHFENRAAVTNAYDAFLAAHPQQGHTKSG
;
A
#
# COMPACT_ATOMS: atom_id res chain seq x y z
N VAL A 1 -43.02 -7.89 41.46
CA VAL A 1 -41.58 -8.24 41.59
C VAL A 1 -40.97 -8.32 40.20
N THR A 2 -39.72 -7.76 40.02
CA THR A 2 -38.79 -7.92 38.88
C THR A 2 -38.92 -6.99 37.69
N ARG A 3 -38.50 -5.71 37.90
CA ARG A 3 -38.10 -4.80 36.81
C ARG A 3 -36.60 -4.37 36.90
N LYS A 4 -35.78 -5.08 37.67
CA LYS A 4 -34.33 -4.73 37.88
C LYS A 4 -33.36 -5.42 36.96
N SER A 5 -33.69 -6.53 36.30
CA SER A 5 -32.74 -7.30 35.47
C SER A 5 -32.48 -6.70 34.09
N GLY A 6 -33.39 -5.94 33.50
CA GLY A 6 -33.21 -5.34 32.17
C GLY A 6 -32.22 -4.19 32.14
N LYS A 7 -32.11 -3.40 33.22
CA LYS A 7 -31.13 -2.30 33.29
C LYS A 7 -29.69 -2.77 33.47
N ALA A 8 -29.50 -3.86 34.20
CA ALA A 8 -28.15 -4.45 34.38
C ALA A 8 -27.59 -5.06 33.08
N LEU A 9 -28.45 -5.68 32.26
CA LEU A 9 -28.04 -6.25 30.97
C LEU A 9 -27.65 -5.20 29.93
N ALA A 10 -28.30 -4.02 29.97
CA ALA A 10 -28.00 -2.89 29.10
C ALA A 10 -26.71 -2.12 29.52
N LEU A 11 -26.27 -2.23 30.76
CA LEU A 11 -25.05 -1.59 31.26
C LEU A 11 -23.77 -2.39 30.96
N LEU A 12 -23.87 -3.71 30.74
CA LEU A 12 -22.73 -4.58 30.47
C LEU A 12 -21.92 -4.15 29.22
N PRO A 13 -22.52 -3.85 28.05
CA PRO A 13 -21.74 -3.41 26.88
C PRO A 13 -21.08 -2.04 27.10
N LEU A 14 -21.70 -1.14 27.84
CA LEU A 14 -21.13 0.17 28.17
C LEU A 14 -19.94 0.03 29.13
N ALA A 15 -20.04 -0.85 30.13
CA ALA A 15 -18.96 -1.15 31.06
C ALA A 15 -17.79 -1.84 30.32
N ALA A 16 -18.06 -2.78 29.42
CA ALA A 16 -17.05 -3.43 28.59
C ALA A 16 -16.35 -2.43 27.66
N ALA A 17 -17.11 -1.53 27.02
CA ALA A 17 -16.52 -0.46 26.19
C ALA A 17 -15.65 0.48 27.01
N GLY A 18 -16.11 0.91 28.18
CA GLY A 18 -15.33 1.75 29.11
C GLY A 18 -14.04 1.06 29.58
N ALA A 19 -14.12 -0.22 29.95
CA ALA A 19 -12.96 -1.02 30.32
C ALA A 19 -11.96 -1.18 29.16
N TRP A 20 -12.44 -1.41 27.94
CA TRP A 20 -11.61 -1.44 26.75
C TRP A 20 -10.92 -0.10 26.49
N ILE A 21 -11.63 1.01 26.56
CA ILE A 21 -11.10 2.36 26.38
C ILE A 21 -9.98 2.61 27.43
N ALA A 22 -10.24 2.31 28.69
CA ALA A 22 -9.26 2.47 29.77
C ALA A 22 -8.02 1.58 29.54
N TRP A 23 -8.24 0.32 29.18
CA TRP A 23 -7.13 -0.60 28.91
C TRP A 23 -6.31 -0.18 27.66
N SER A 24 -6.97 0.28 26.60
CA SER A 24 -6.28 0.81 25.42
C SER A 24 -5.38 2.00 25.75
N HIS A 25 -5.84 2.93 26.58
CA HIS A 25 -5.04 4.11 26.96
C HIS A 25 -3.94 3.82 27.99
N LEU A 26 -4.17 2.89 28.92
CA LEU A 26 -3.31 2.69 30.09
C LEU A 26 -2.54 1.36 30.08
N GLY A 27 -3.06 0.33 29.42
CA GLY A 27 -2.56 -1.04 29.55
C GLY A 27 -1.84 -1.60 28.33
N LEU A 28 -2.06 -1.03 27.14
CA LEU A 28 -1.37 -1.52 25.93
C LEU A 28 0.10 -1.06 25.91
N ASN A 29 0.99 -2.05 25.91
CA ASN A 29 2.41 -1.78 25.70
C ASN A 29 2.70 -1.59 24.20
N ARG A 30 2.98 -0.34 23.80
CA ARG A 30 3.29 0.08 22.43
C ARG A 30 4.77 0.42 22.24
N ALA A 31 5.62 0.08 23.20
CA ALA A 31 6.98 0.63 23.31
C ALA A 31 8.07 -0.22 22.63
N GLY A 32 7.74 -1.28 21.90
CA GLY A 32 8.74 -2.08 21.20
C GLY A 32 9.32 -1.37 19.98
N PRO A 33 10.65 -1.42 19.75
CA PRO A 33 11.22 -0.91 18.51
C PRO A 33 10.72 -1.71 17.31
N LEU A 34 10.38 -1.02 16.23
CA LEU A 34 10.04 -1.67 14.95
C LEU A 34 11.34 -2.17 14.29
N PRO A 35 11.54 -3.49 14.10
CA PRO A 35 12.69 -3.99 13.37
C PRO A 35 12.57 -3.62 11.87
N PRO A 36 13.67 -3.65 11.09
CA PRO A 36 13.59 -3.49 9.64
C PRO A 36 12.69 -4.56 9.01
N ALA A 37 11.77 -4.14 8.12
CA ALA A 37 10.90 -5.05 7.36
C ALA A 37 11.65 -5.87 6.32
N LEU A 38 12.71 -5.27 5.75
CA LEU A 38 13.51 -5.81 4.66
C LEU A 38 14.99 -5.75 5.00
N PRO A 39 15.79 -6.69 4.47
CA PRO A 39 17.24 -6.65 4.60
C PRO A 39 17.85 -5.54 3.71
N GLY A 40 19.09 -5.16 4.03
CA GLY A 40 19.83 -4.17 3.26
C GLY A 40 19.93 -2.81 3.95
N ARG A 41 20.33 -1.80 3.18
CA ARG A 41 20.50 -0.43 3.68
C ARG A 41 19.15 0.26 3.83
N ARG A 42 18.97 0.99 4.91
CA ARG A 42 17.80 1.84 5.14
C ARG A 42 18.23 3.30 5.23
N SER A 43 17.50 4.17 4.58
CA SER A 43 17.75 5.62 4.60
C SER A 43 16.45 6.39 4.75
N THR A 44 16.56 7.57 5.36
CA THR A 44 15.44 8.50 5.46
C THR A 44 15.58 9.55 4.36
N LEU A 45 14.58 9.66 3.52
CA LEU A 45 14.48 10.67 2.48
C LEU A 45 13.55 11.81 2.94
N ARG A 46 13.97 13.05 2.75
CA ARG A 46 13.13 14.23 2.94
C ARG A 46 12.37 14.52 1.64
N THR A 47 11.06 14.47 1.72
CA THR A 47 10.16 14.68 0.58
C THR A 47 9.19 15.82 0.87
N ARG A 48 8.48 16.28 -0.16
CA ARG A 48 7.34 17.22 0.00
C ARG A 48 6.26 16.64 0.92
N ALA A 49 6.17 15.32 0.99
CA ALA A 49 5.22 14.60 1.84
C ALA A 49 5.69 14.42 3.29
N GLY A 50 6.88 14.87 3.66
CA GLY A 50 7.55 14.65 4.94
C GLY A 50 8.70 13.65 4.82
N ARG A 51 9.17 13.12 5.96
CA ARG A 51 10.24 12.13 5.98
C ARG A 51 9.70 10.75 5.66
N VAL A 52 10.26 10.09 4.64
CA VAL A 52 9.92 8.73 4.28
C VAL A 52 11.11 7.81 4.42
N ASN A 53 10.85 6.55 4.71
CA ASN A 53 11.86 5.51 4.78
C ASN A 53 12.02 4.81 3.43
N LEU A 54 13.24 4.61 3.00
CA LEU A 54 13.60 3.92 1.77
C LEU A 54 14.58 2.80 2.10
N TYR A 55 14.19 1.57 1.84
CA TYR A 55 15.08 0.41 1.81
C TYR A 55 15.81 0.36 0.47
N ALA A 56 17.04 -0.10 0.48
CA ALA A 56 17.87 -0.27 -0.72
C ALA A 56 18.72 -1.54 -0.63
N ALA A 57 18.75 -2.29 -1.71
CA ALA A 57 19.72 -3.32 -1.96
C ALA A 57 20.45 -2.98 -3.26
N ASP A 58 21.74 -2.71 -3.13
CA ASP A 58 22.59 -2.38 -4.26
C ASP A 58 23.03 -3.68 -4.97
N ALA A 59 22.89 -3.73 -6.28
CA ALA A 59 23.37 -4.80 -7.14
C ALA A 59 23.83 -4.21 -8.48
N GLN A 60 24.65 -4.96 -9.20
CA GLN A 60 25.09 -4.58 -10.53
C GLN A 60 24.06 -5.00 -11.58
N GLY A 61 23.87 -4.18 -12.59
CA GLY A 61 23.03 -4.48 -13.76
C GLY A 61 21.55 -4.12 -13.60
N GLY A 62 20.86 -4.00 -14.72
CA GLY A 62 19.45 -3.70 -14.81
C GLY A 62 19.06 -2.28 -14.41
N ARG A 63 17.84 -1.89 -14.75
CA ARG A 63 17.22 -0.64 -14.26
C ARG A 63 16.91 -0.75 -12.77
N PRO A 64 16.99 0.34 -11.99
CA PRO A 64 16.50 0.34 -10.62
C PRO A 64 15.02 -0.06 -10.55
N LEU A 65 14.64 -0.86 -9.56
CA LEU A 65 13.27 -1.25 -9.29
C LEU A 65 12.79 -0.62 -8.00
N LEU A 66 11.72 0.17 -8.08
CA LEU A 66 11.03 0.72 -6.91
C LEU A 66 9.80 -0.13 -6.57
N LEU A 67 9.72 -0.62 -5.34
CA LEU A 67 8.59 -1.37 -4.80
C LEU A 67 7.83 -0.51 -3.79
N ILE A 68 6.49 -0.53 -3.86
CA ILE A 68 5.61 0.27 -3.03
C ILE A 68 4.53 -0.64 -2.42
N HIS A 69 4.47 -0.69 -1.08
CA HIS A 69 3.49 -1.48 -0.32
C HIS A 69 2.07 -0.92 -0.47
N SER A 70 1.07 -1.65 -0.01
CA SER A 70 -0.34 -1.24 -0.03
C SER A 70 -0.66 -0.09 0.94
N VAL A 71 -1.94 0.25 1.05
CA VAL A 71 -2.50 1.13 2.09
C VAL A 71 -3.66 0.41 2.77
N ASN A 72 -3.49 0.15 4.07
CA ASN A 72 -4.49 -0.47 4.94
C ASN A 72 -4.27 -0.02 6.40
N ALA A 73 -4.76 -0.76 7.40
CA ALA A 73 -4.60 -0.39 8.81
C ALA A 73 -3.17 -0.60 9.36
N ALA A 74 -2.36 -1.44 8.71
CA ALA A 74 -1.04 -1.86 9.20
C ALA A 74 0.03 -1.94 8.11
N ALA A 75 -0.24 -1.48 6.91
CA ALA A 75 0.63 -1.57 5.73
C ALA A 75 2.09 -1.17 6.01
N ASN A 76 3.02 -1.83 5.36
CA ASN A 76 4.46 -1.61 5.53
C ASN A 76 5.26 -2.32 4.42
N ALA A 77 6.57 -2.09 4.38
CA ALA A 77 7.43 -2.66 3.33
C ALA A 77 7.52 -4.20 3.34
N TYR A 78 7.11 -4.90 4.40
CA TYR A 78 7.07 -6.37 4.40
C TYR A 78 6.14 -6.92 3.31
N GLU A 79 5.09 -6.19 2.95
CA GLU A 79 4.15 -6.59 1.90
C GLU A 79 4.81 -6.77 0.52
N VAL A 80 5.95 -6.17 0.27
CA VAL A 80 6.72 -6.33 -0.99
C VAL A 80 7.96 -7.20 -0.84
N LYS A 81 8.15 -7.83 0.33
CA LYS A 81 9.31 -8.67 0.65
C LYS A 81 9.56 -9.79 -0.36
N PRO A 82 8.56 -10.56 -0.84
CA PRO A 82 8.83 -11.63 -1.81
C PRO A 82 9.48 -11.15 -3.10
N LEU A 83 9.08 -9.98 -3.60
CA LEU A 83 9.68 -9.35 -4.78
C LEU A 83 11.04 -8.72 -4.47
N TYR A 84 11.14 -8.02 -3.34
CA TYR A 84 12.40 -7.43 -2.91
C TYR A 84 13.51 -8.48 -2.77
N GLU A 85 13.22 -9.61 -2.12
CA GLU A 85 14.17 -10.71 -1.96
C GLU A 85 14.54 -11.39 -3.28
N HIS A 86 13.59 -11.49 -4.22
CA HIS A 86 13.84 -12.06 -5.53
C HIS A 86 14.82 -11.19 -6.35
N TYR A 87 14.61 -9.86 -6.37
CA TYR A 87 15.36 -8.97 -7.26
C TYR A 87 16.65 -8.43 -6.66
N ARG A 88 16.82 -8.37 -5.35
CA ARG A 88 17.96 -7.71 -4.67
C ARG A 88 19.36 -8.25 -5.04
N GLY A 89 19.45 -9.44 -5.60
CA GLY A 89 20.71 -10.04 -6.06
C GLY A 89 21.00 -9.81 -7.56
N HIS A 90 20.03 -9.26 -8.30
CA HIS A 90 20.09 -9.19 -9.76
C HIS A 90 20.06 -7.77 -10.31
N ARG A 91 19.52 -6.83 -9.54
CA ARG A 91 19.38 -5.43 -9.93
C ARG A 91 19.26 -4.53 -8.70
N PRO A 92 19.51 -3.20 -8.79
CA PRO A 92 19.24 -2.28 -7.71
C PRO A 92 17.74 -2.29 -7.37
N VAL A 93 17.41 -2.59 -6.12
CA VAL A 93 16.00 -2.66 -5.64
C VAL A 93 15.81 -1.73 -4.47
N TYR A 94 14.73 -0.99 -4.53
CA TYR A 94 14.29 -0.05 -3.50
C TYR A 94 12.89 -0.41 -3.05
N ALA A 95 12.61 -0.22 -1.76
CA ALA A 95 11.23 -0.30 -1.24
C ALA A 95 10.92 0.96 -0.44
N LEU A 96 9.89 1.67 -0.87
CA LEU A 96 9.42 2.90 -0.23
C LEU A 96 8.36 2.56 0.81
N GLU A 97 8.55 3.04 2.03
CA GLU A 97 7.47 3.11 3.00
C GLU A 97 6.76 4.47 2.84
N LEU A 98 5.48 4.43 2.49
CA LEU A 98 4.66 5.61 2.27
C LEU A 98 4.49 6.44 3.56
N PRO A 99 4.23 7.76 3.47
CA PRO A 99 3.94 8.59 4.64
C PRO A 99 2.84 7.99 5.51
N GLY A 100 3.06 7.94 6.82
CA GLY A 100 2.13 7.35 7.78
C GLY A 100 2.32 5.86 8.06
N PHE A 101 3.25 5.18 7.37
CA PHE A 101 3.44 3.73 7.44
C PHE A 101 4.89 3.35 7.72
N GLY A 102 5.09 2.13 8.24
CA GLY A 102 6.40 1.57 8.52
C GLY A 102 7.27 2.49 9.38
N HIS A 103 8.48 2.77 8.93
CA HIS A 103 9.41 3.71 9.57
C HIS A 103 9.30 5.14 9.04
N SER A 104 8.36 5.41 8.12
CA SER A 104 8.11 6.77 7.64
C SER A 104 7.44 7.63 8.70
N GLU A 105 7.52 8.94 8.54
CA GLU A 105 6.90 9.90 9.46
C GLU A 105 5.38 9.70 9.55
N ARG A 106 4.88 9.66 10.78
CA ARG A 106 3.47 9.41 11.13
C ARG A 106 2.84 10.64 11.77
N ALA A 107 2.95 11.79 11.11
CA ALA A 107 2.38 13.04 11.60
C ALA A 107 0.85 12.96 11.71
N ASP A 108 0.28 13.63 12.73
CA ASP A 108 -1.18 13.80 12.84
C ASP A 108 -1.66 14.82 11.81
N ARG A 109 -2.09 14.30 10.65
CA ARG A 109 -2.61 15.08 9.52
C ARG A 109 -3.57 14.27 8.67
N ILE A 110 -4.22 14.91 7.71
CA ILE A 110 -4.98 14.23 6.68
C ILE A 110 -3.99 13.70 5.61
N TYR A 111 -4.06 12.41 5.34
CA TYR A 111 -3.33 11.75 4.27
C TYR A 111 -4.20 11.68 3.02
N THR A 112 -3.66 12.05 1.87
CA THR A 112 -4.38 12.18 0.60
C THR A 112 -3.64 11.48 -0.54
N PRO A 113 -4.29 11.17 -1.68
CA PRO A 113 -3.61 10.65 -2.87
C PRO A 113 -2.46 11.54 -3.34
N ARG A 114 -2.64 12.87 -3.30
CA ARG A 114 -1.59 13.84 -3.68
C ARG A 114 -0.35 13.66 -2.82
N LEU A 115 -0.53 13.57 -1.49
CA LEU A 115 0.58 13.37 -0.56
C LEU A 115 1.37 12.08 -0.87
N MET A 116 0.66 10.98 -1.19
CA MET A 116 1.28 9.71 -1.53
C MET A 116 1.99 9.76 -2.88
N THR A 117 1.39 10.42 -3.86
CA THR A 117 1.98 10.64 -5.19
C THR A 117 3.27 11.47 -5.08
N ASP A 118 3.27 12.55 -4.27
CA ASP A 118 4.46 13.38 -4.04
C ASP A 118 5.61 12.58 -3.41
N ALA A 119 5.31 11.70 -2.45
CA ALA A 119 6.33 10.82 -1.87
C ALA A 119 6.93 9.86 -2.90
N ILE A 120 6.11 9.32 -3.79
CA ILE A 120 6.56 8.42 -4.88
C ILE A 120 7.43 9.19 -5.88
N LEU A 121 7.01 10.38 -6.30
CA LEU A 121 7.76 11.22 -7.24
C LEU A 121 9.12 11.61 -6.69
N ASP A 122 9.18 12.03 -5.43
CA ASP A 122 10.42 12.44 -4.80
C ASP A 122 11.37 11.26 -4.60
N ALA A 123 10.83 10.07 -4.22
CA ALA A 123 11.62 8.85 -4.11
C ALA A 123 12.13 8.38 -5.47
N ALA A 124 11.30 8.40 -6.51
CA ALA A 124 11.69 8.03 -7.86
C ALA A 124 12.76 8.97 -8.42
N SER A 125 12.61 10.28 -8.20
CA SER A 125 13.58 11.30 -8.60
C SER A 125 14.95 11.09 -7.95
N GLU A 126 14.96 10.81 -6.63
CA GLU A 126 16.16 10.50 -5.87
C GLU A 126 16.85 9.23 -6.37
N ILE A 127 16.06 8.16 -6.62
CA ILE A 127 16.59 6.90 -7.16
C ILE A 127 17.18 7.12 -8.56
N ALA A 128 16.45 7.78 -9.46
CA ALA A 128 16.95 8.11 -10.79
C ALA A 128 18.27 8.89 -10.72
N GLY A 129 18.35 9.89 -9.84
CA GLY A 129 19.57 10.69 -9.62
C GLY A 129 20.76 9.83 -9.19
N ARG A 130 20.55 8.85 -8.28
CA ARG A 130 21.60 7.90 -7.84
C ARG A 130 22.11 6.99 -8.98
N HIS A 131 21.30 6.82 -10.02
CA HIS A 131 21.60 5.97 -11.18
C HIS A 131 21.84 6.77 -12.47
N GLY A 132 22.34 8.01 -12.37
CA GLY A 132 22.71 8.80 -13.53
C GLY A 132 21.55 9.28 -14.39
N GLY A 133 20.36 9.43 -13.81
CA GLY A 133 19.14 9.86 -14.50
C GLY A 133 18.38 8.75 -15.23
N VAL A 134 18.74 7.50 -15.01
CA VAL A 134 18.06 6.34 -15.63
C VAL A 134 16.64 6.21 -15.09
N ALA A 135 15.66 6.15 -16.01
CA ALA A 135 14.29 5.83 -15.67
C ALA A 135 14.18 4.46 -15.02
N LEU A 136 13.35 4.34 -13.99
CA LEU A 136 13.22 3.13 -13.19
C LEU A 136 11.98 2.30 -13.58
N ASP A 137 12.01 1.02 -13.25
CA ASP A 137 10.80 0.21 -13.19
C ASP A 137 10.18 0.41 -11.80
N ALA A 138 8.85 0.57 -11.73
CA ALA A 138 8.19 0.74 -10.45
C ALA A 138 6.99 -0.18 -10.31
N THR A 139 6.85 -0.81 -9.15
CA THR A 139 5.75 -1.72 -8.85
C THR A 139 5.05 -1.29 -7.57
N ALA A 140 3.72 -1.21 -7.60
CA ALA A 140 2.90 -0.90 -6.45
C ALA A 140 1.85 -1.99 -6.18
N LEU A 141 1.40 -2.07 -4.93
CA LEU A 141 0.39 -3.02 -4.46
C LEU A 141 -0.90 -2.29 -4.08
N SER A 142 -2.04 -2.75 -4.59
CA SER A 142 -3.40 -2.31 -4.20
C SER A 142 -3.66 -0.81 -4.49
N LEU A 143 -4.15 -0.04 -3.55
CA LEU A 143 -4.49 1.39 -3.70
C LEU A 143 -3.33 2.28 -4.19
N PRO A 144 -2.08 2.13 -3.73
CA PRO A 144 -0.91 2.82 -4.28
C PRO A 144 -0.65 2.63 -5.78
N CYS A 145 -1.25 1.64 -6.42
CA CYS A 145 -1.21 1.53 -7.88
C CYS A 145 -1.76 2.80 -8.57
N ALA A 146 -2.82 3.40 -8.01
CA ALA A 146 -3.38 4.65 -8.52
C ALA A 146 -2.44 5.85 -8.30
N TYR A 147 -1.74 5.90 -7.17
CA TYR A 147 -0.76 6.95 -6.90
C TYR A 147 0.48 6.84 -7.79
N LEU A 148 0.97 5.60 -8.00
CA LEU A 148 2.07 5.34 -8.92
C LEU A 148 1.70 5.68 -10.37
N ALA A 149 0.49 5.31 -10.80
CA ALA A 149 -0.02 5.64 -12.13
C ALA A 149 -0.09 7.16 -12.33
N ARG A 150 -0.55 7.91 -11.33
CA ARG A 150 -0.54 9.39 -11.35
C ARG A 150 0.88 9.93 -11.42
N ALA A 151 1.79 9.43 -10.60
CA ALA A 151 3.19 9.83 -10.62
C ALA A 151 3.81 9.65 -12.02
N ALA A 152 3.50 8.54 -12.68
CA ALA A 152 3.98 8.25 -14.04
C ALA A 152 3.35 9.16 -15.11
N LEU A 153 2.12 9.62 -14.93
CA LEU A 153 1.51 10.62 -15.82
C LEU A 153 2.13 12.01 -15.65
N GLU A 154 2.48 12.39 -14.43
CA GLU A 154 3.07 13.69 -14.13
C GLU A 154 4.56 13.77 -14.52
N ARG A 155 5.30 12.69 -14.34
CA ARG A 155 6.74 12.60 -14.62
C ARG A 155 7.04 11.28 -15.37
N PRO A 156 6.61 11.16 -16.64
CA PRO A 156 6.86 9.95 -17.44
C PRO A 156 8.34 9.69 -17.69
N ASP A 157 9.17 10.69 -17.58
CA ASP A 157 10.63 10.61 -17.70
C ASP A 157 11.28 9.80 -16.56
N LEU A 158 10.65 9.69 -15.41
CA LEU A 158 11.16 8.93 -14.26
C LEU A 158 10.88 7.43 -14.34
N PHE A 159 9.91 7.00 -15.14
CA PHE A 159 9.44 5.62 -15.16
C PHE A 159 9.58 4.97 -16.54
N SER A 160 10.13 3.77 -16.58
CA SER A 160 10.25 2.96 -17.79
C SER A 160 9.09 2.00 -17.95
N THR A 161 8.73 1.30 -16.87
CA THR A 161 7.59 0.39 -16.81
C THR A 161 6.87 0.49 -15.47
N LEU A 162 5.59 0.12 -15.44
CA LEU A 162 4.81 0.03 -14.23
C LEU A 162 4.36 -1.41 -13.96
N GLY A 163 4.52 -1.88 -12.72
CA GLY A 163 3.93 -3.10 -12.18
C GLY A 163 2.76 -2.75 -11.25
N LEU A 164 1.59 -3.29 -11.50
CA LEU A 164 0.39 -3.08 -10.69
C LEU A 164 -0.07 -4.41 -10.12
N ILE A 165 0.10 -4.60 -8.82
CA ILE A 165 -0.30 -5.83 -8.13
C ILE A 165 -1.64 -5.60 -7.44
N SER A 166 -2.63 -6.35 -7.83
CA SER A 166 -4.00 -6.26 -7.30
C SER A 166 -4.49 -4.80 -7.18
N PRO A 167 -4.40 -4.01 -8.28
CA PRO A 167 -4.78 -2.60 -8.24
C PRO A 167 -6.25 -2.42 -7.88
N THR A 168 -6.57 -1.37 -7.12
CA THR A 168 -7.95 -0.91 -6.90
C THR A 168 -8.43 -0.05 -8.07
N GLY A 169 -9.76 0.17 -8.15
CA GLY A 169 -10.34 1.04 -9.17
C GLY A 169 -10.93 0.33 -10.39
N PHE A 170 -10.90 -1.01 -10.40
CA PHE A 170 -11.55 -1.83 -11.41
C PHE A 170 -12.88 -2.45 -10.96
N ASP A 171 -13.35 -2.09 -9.77
CA ASP A 171 -14.64 -2.48 -9.21
C ASP A 171 -15.64 -1.31 -9.22
N ALA A 172 -16.94 -1.62 -9.04
CA ALA A 172 -18.01 -0.62 -9.09
C ALA A 172 -17.94 0.45 -7.98
N ARG A 173 -17.18 0.22 -6.91
CA ARG A 173 -17.10 1.15 -5.78
C ARG A 173 -15.95 2.15 -5.95
N LEU A 174 -14.83 1.70 -6.51
CA LEU A 174 -13.58 2.46 -6.57
C LEU A 174 -13.22 2.96 -7.97
N SER A 175 -13.90 2.48 -9.02
CA SER A 175 -13.82 3.10 -10.35
C SER A 175 -14.33 4.54 -10.30
N GLY A 176 -13.76 5.42 -11.12
CA GLY A 176 -14.21 6.80 -11.14
C GLY A 176 -13.52 7.70 -12.17
N TYR A 177 -14.28 8.70 -12.60
CA TYR A 177 -13.88 9.75 -13.53
C TYR A 177 -14.02 11.15 -12.92
N GLY A 178 -13.94 11.25 -11.58
CA GLY A 178 -14.02 12.50 -10.84
C GLY A 178 -12.98 13.54 -11.27
N PRO A 179 -13.02 14.76 -10.73
CA PRO A 179 -11.99 15.78 -10.98
C PRO A 179 -10.61 15.29 -10.55
N ALA A 180 -9.58 15.75 -11.27
CA ALA A 180 -8.18 15.42 -10.93
C ALA A 180 -7.83 15.94 -9.53
N ASP A 181 -6.98 15.19 -8.81
CA ASP A 181 -6.51 15.50 -7.45
C ASP A 181 -7.61 15.61 -6.38
N THR A 182 -8.83 15.16 -6.67
CA THR A 182 -9.88 15.01 -5.65
C THR A 182 -9.86 13.63 -5.02
N ASN A 183 -10.55 13.50 -3.89
CA ASN A 183 -10.65 12.25 -3.14
C ASN A 183 -12.04 12.10 -2.49
N ARG A 184 -12.34 10.89 -2.05
CA ARG A 184 -13.64 10.51 -1.45
C ARG A 184 -13.75 10.81 0.05
N GLY A 185 -12.93 11.72 0.56
CA GLY A 185 -12.85 12.05 1.97
C GLY A 185 -14.16 12.59 2.55
N LYS A 186 -14.51 12.06 3.72
CA LYS A 186 -15.71 12.46 4.47
C LYS A 186 -15.28 13.06 5.81
N PRO A 187 -15.31 14.41 5.97
CA PRO A 187 -14.82 15.08 7.18
C PRO A 187 -15.49 14.58 8.46
N LEU A 188 -16.82 14.37 8.43
CA LEU A 188 -17.55 13.86 9.59
C LEU A 188 -17.11 12.44 9.98
N ALA A 189 -16.91 11.54 8.99
CA ALA A 189 -16.43 10.19 9.26
C ALA A 189 -15.03 10.21 9.87
N ARG A 190 -14.12 11.11 9.39
CA ARG A 190 -12.82 11.29 9.97
C ARG A 190 -12.87 11.83 11.39
N GLY A 191 -13.69 12.85 11.64
CA GLY A 191 -13.88 13.41 12.98
C GLY A 191 -14.39 12.37 13.99
N LEU A 192 -15.31 11.50 13.56
CA LEU A 192 -15.79 10.39 14.38
C LEU A 192 -14.70 9.32 14.60
N ALA A 193 -14.00 8.90 13.54
CA ALA A 193 -12.95 7.87 13.64
C ALA A 193 -11.76 8.32 14.49
N ALA A 194 -11.35 9.59 14.39
CA ALA A 194 -10.21 10.16 15.11
C ALA A 194 -10.58 10.85 16.43
N PHE A 195 -11.81 10.68 16.93
CA PHE A 195 -12.23 11.36 18.17
C PHE A 195 -11.38 10.92 19.37
N PRO A 196 -10.83 11.84 20.18
CA PRO A 196 -9.79 11.54 21.17
C PRO A 196 -10.17 10.46 22.20
N LEU A 197 -11.46 10.37 22.58
CA LEU A 197 -11.90 9.41 23.61
C LEU A 197 -11.86 7.96 23.11
N TRP A 198 -12.29 7.71 21.86
CA TRP A 198 -12.45 6.34 21.36
C TRP A 198 -11.67 6.03 20.06
N GLY A 199 -11.11 7.04 19.37
CA GLY A 199 -10.41 6.83 18.10
C GLY A 199 -9.26 5.86 18.23
N ARG A 200 -8.36 6.09 19.21
CA ARG A 200 -7.26 5.16 19.48
C ARG A 200 -7.74 3.78 19.95
N PRO A 201 -8.66 3.66 20.93
CA PRO A 201 -9.25 2.37 21.27
C PRO A 201 -9.93 1.63 20.11
N LEU A 202 -10.59 2.34 19.20
CA LEU A 202 -11.18 1.75 17.99
C LEU A 202 -10.10 1.22 17.05
N PHE A 203 -9.03 1.99 16.86
CA PHE A 203 -7.89 1.56 16.08
C PHE A 203 -7.21 0.32 16.69
N ASP A 204 -6.97 0.31 18.00
CA ASP A 204 -6.40 -0.85 18.72
C ASP A 204 -7.26 -2.11 18.57
N ALA A 205 -8.59 -1.98 18.57
CA ALA A 205 -9.49 -3.10 18.27
C ALA A 205 -9.34 -3.58 16.82
N LEU A 206 -9.27 -2.65 15.87
CA LEU A 206 -9.08 -2.94 14.44
C LEU A 206 -7.76 -3.67 14.17
N VAL A 207 -6.68 -3.27 14.84
CA VAL A 207 -5.34 -3.87 14.68
C VAL A 207 -5.05 -4.95 15.72
N SER A 208 -6.06 -5.43 16.45
CA SER A 208 -5.89 -6.62 17.30
C SER A 208 -5.55 -7.85 16.45
N ARG A 209 -4.75 -8.77 17.00
CA ARG A 209 -4.31 -9.96 16.25
C ARG A 209 -5.45 -10.77 15.61
N PRO A 210 -6.58 -11.02 16.30
CA PRO A 210 -7.72 -11.69 15.67
C PRO A 210 -8.34 -10.92 14.51
N SER A 211 -8.47 -9.59 14.65
CA SER A 211 -9.01 -8.73 13.60
C SER A 211 -8.09 -8.69 12.38
N MET A 212 -6.79 -8.48 12.58
CA MET A 212 -5.82 -8.48 11.48
C MET A 212 -5.79 -9.83 10.75
N ARG A 213 -5.79 -10.95 11.49
CA ARG A 213 -5.88 -12.28 10.89
C ARG A 213 -7.14 -12.42 10.02
N PHE A 214 -8.29 -12.01 10.55
CA PHE A 214 -9.54 -12.05 9.80
C PHE A 214 -9.44 -11.28 8.47
N PHE A 215 -8.89 -10.05 8.47
CA PHE A 215 -8.73 -9.27 7.24
C PHE A 215 -7.68 -9.86 6.29
N LEU A 216 -6.59 -10.41 6.80
CA LEU A 216 -5.61 -11.11 5.97
C LEU A 216 -6.21 -12.37 5.33
N GLU A 217 -6.95 -13.19 6.07
CA GLU A 217 -7.66 -14.34 5.52
C GLU A 217 -8.66 -13.94 4.43
N LYS A 218 -9.34 -12.81 4.58
CA LYS A 218 -10.20 -12.22 3.54
C LYS A 218 -9.40 -11.78 2.30
N THR A 219 -8.24 -11.20 2.51
CA THR A 219 -7.34 -10.75 1.43
C THR A 219 -6.76 -11.94 0.66
N TRP A 220 -6.35 -13.01 1.36
CA TRP A 220 -5.90 -14.26 0.74
C TRP A 220 -7.05 -15.08 0.14
N GLY A 221 -8.29 -14.89 0.65
CA GLY A 221 -9.39 -15.81 0.37
C GLY A 221 -9.08 -17.25 0.87
N SER A 222 -8.22 -17.37 1.88
CA SER A 222 -7.72 -18.60 2.47
C SER A 222 -7.29 -18.37 3.91
N ARG A 223 -7.27 -19.41 4.73
CA ARG A 223 -6.69 -19.36 6.09
C ARG A 223 -5.16 -19.54 6.10
N ASP A 224 -4.58 -19.99 5.00
CA ASP A 224 -3.14 -20.13 4.81
C ASP A 224 -2.54 -18.77 4.40
N ILE A 225 -2.26 -17.95 5.40
CA ILE A 225 -1.69 -16.61 5.27
C ILE A 225 -0.21 -16.61 5.62
N ASP A 226 0.52 -15.57 5.26
CA ASP A 226 1.90 -15.37 5.72
C ASP A 226 1.89 -14.91 7.19
N GLU A 227 2.31 -15.79 8.10
CA GLU A 227 2.37 -15.50 9.55
C GLU A 227 3.45 -14.44 9.88
N GLY A 228 4.49 -14.33 9.07
CA GLY A 228 5.52 -13.30 9.20
C GLY A 228 4.97 -11.92 8.92
N LEU A 229 4.13 -11.79 7.88
CA LEU A 229 3.41 -10.55 7.59
C LEU A 229 2.48 -10.18 8.75
N LEU A 230 1.63 -11.13 9.23
CA LEU A 230 0.75 -10.87 10.36
C LEU A 230 1.52 -10.41 11.60
N ALA A 231 2.66 -11.04 11.90
CA ALA A 231 3.49 -10.68 13.04
C ALA A 231 4.11 -9.27 12.86
N TYR A 232 4.59 -8.95 11.67
CA TYR A 232 5.18 -7.63 11.39
C TYR A 232 4.13 -6.52 11.36
N ASP A 233 2.95 -6.78 10.82
CA ASP A 233 1.80 -5.88 10.84
C ASP A 233 1.41 -5.51 12.28
N GLN A 234 1.41 -6.48 13.19
CA GLN A 234 1.19 -6.24 14.62
C GLN A 234 2.20 -5.23 15.19
N LEU A 235 3.49 -5.42 14.92
CA LEU A 235 4.54 -4.51 15.38
C LEU A 235 4.39 -3.11 14.78
N SER A 236 4.12 -3.04 13.46
CA SER A 236 3.97 -1.77 12.73
C SER A 236 2.76 -0.97 13.22
N ALA A 237 1.62 -1.62 13.41
CA ALA A 237 0.37 -0.97 13.84
C ALA A 237 0.40 -0.44 15.28
N HIS A 238 1.30 -0.95 16.12
CA HIS A 238 1.43 -0.49 17.51
C HIS A 238 2.50 0.60 17.70
N GLN A 239 3.11 1.09 16.62
CA GLN A 239 4.03 2.21 16.69
C GLN A 239 3.31 3.55 16.98
N PRO A 240 3.95 4.54 17.59
CA PRO A 240 3.37 5.86 17.81
C PRO A 240 2.87 6.49 16.49
N GLY A 241 1.63 7.01 16.50
CA GLY A 241 1.00 7.66 15.35
C GLY A 241 0.53 6.72 14.23
N ALA A 242 0.56 5.40 14.46
CA ALA A 242 0.16 4.40 13.45
C ALA A 242 -1.31 4.52 13.02
N GLU A 243 -2.15 5.16 13.82
CA GLU A 243 -3.58 5.38 13.57
C GLU A 243 -3.89 6.50 12.58
N HIS A 244 -3.00 7.47 12.38
CA HIS A 244 -3.31 8.70 11.64
C HIS A 244 -3.60 8.47 10.15
N ALA A 245 -2.76 7.70 9.46
CA ALA A 245 -3.01 7.34 8.07
C ALA A 245 -4.22 6.39 7.89
N PRO A 246 -4.40 5.33 8.71
CA PRO A 246 -5.62 4.52 8.74
C PRO A 246 -6.92 5.31 8.97
N PHE A 247 -6.93 6.34 9.80
CA PHE A 247 -8.12 7.19 9.93
C PHE A 247 -8.48 7.91 8.61
N SER A 248 -7.48 8.33 7.85
CA SER A 248 -7.70 8.90 6.52
C SER A 248 -8.17 7.84 5.51
N PHE A 249 -7.66 6.61 5.61
CA PHE A 249 -8.12 5.47 4.81
C PHE A 249 -9.59 5.14 5.10
N LEU A 250 -9.96 4.94 6.36
CA LEU A 250 -11.32 4.59 6.79
C LEU A 250 -12.34 5.68 6.45
N SER A 251 -11.93 6.93 6.41
CA SER A 251 -12.78 8.07 6.09
C SER A 251 -12.77 8.48 4.61
N GLY A 252 -12.12 7.70 3.73
CA GLY A 252 -12.15 7.87 2.28
C GLY A 252 -11.12 8.84 1.70
N TYR A 253 -10.36 9.56 2.53
CA TYR A 253 -9.40 10.57 2.06
C TYR A 253 -8.26 10.02 1.20
N LEU A 254 -7.91 8.74 1.33
CA LEU A 254 -6.87 8.10 0.54
C LEU A 254 -7.37 7.54 -0.80
N PHE A 255 -8.67 7.58 -1.08
CA PHE A 255 -9.23 7.07 -2.33
C PHE A 255 -9.40 8.19 -3.35
N PRO A 256 -8.63 8.18 -4.47
CA PRO A 256 -8.82 9.17 -5.54
C PRO A 256 -10.16 8.96 -6.26
N ASP A 257 -10.76 10.05 -6.72
CA ASP A 257 -12.05 10.00 -7.44
C ASP A 257 -11.90 9.74 -8.93
N ASP A 258 -10.70 9.83 -9.48
CA ASP A 258 -10.41 9.76 -10.91
C ASP A 258 -9.56 8.55 -11.32
N THR A 259 -9.58 7.49 -10.52
CA THR A 259 -8.71 6.30 -10.68
C THR A 259 -8.79 5.69 -12.08
N THR A 260 -10.00 5.53 -12.64
CA THR A 260 -10.18 4.95 -13.98
C THR A 260 -9.54 5.83 -15.05
N ARG A 261 -9.79 7.15 -15.00
CA ARG A 261 -9.17 8.11 -15.93
C ARG A 261 -7.65 8.04 -15.89
N VAL A 262 -7.06 7.90 -14.70
CA VAL A 262 -5.61 7.79 -14.51
C VAL A 262 -5.07 6.54 -15.21
N TYR A 263 -5.68 5.37 -15.01
CA TYR A 263 -5.24 4.15 -15.65
C TYR A 263 -5.40 4.19 -17.17
N GLU A 264 -6.51 4.72 -17.67
CA GLU A 264 -6.74 4.87 -19.09
C GLU A 264 -5.78 5.83 -19.79
N ALA A 265 -5.27 6.83 -19.08
CA ALA A 265 -4.32 7.79 -19.62
C ALA A 265 -2.89 7.25 -19.73
N LEU A 266 -2.54 6.13 -19.09
CA LEU A 266 -1.20 5.55 -19.12
C LEU A 266 -0.79 5.18 -20.56
N ARG A 267 0.45 5.57 -20.90
CA ARG A 267 1.09 5.26 -22.19
C ARG A 267 2.32 4.37 -22.02
N LEU A 268 2.93 4.37 -20.81
CA LEU A 268 4.03 3.49 -20.46
C LEU A 268 3.57 2.03 -20.49
N PRO A 269 4.50 1.07 -20.71
CA PRO A 269 4.20 -0.35 -20.54
C PRO A 269 3.76 -0.65 -19.11
N VAL A 270 2.64 -1.35 -18.98
CA VAL A 270 2.03 -1.72 -17.69
C VAL A 270 1.91 -3.24 -17.59
N PHE A 271 2.50 -3.82 -16.56
CA PHE A 271 2.23 -5.18 -16.13
C PHE A 271 1.22 -5.16 -14.99
N MET A 272 0.12 -5.85 -15.13
CA MET A 272 -0.87 -6.00 -14.07
C MET A 272 -1.00 -7.46 -13.68
N VAL A 273 -0.92 -7.77 -12.40
CA VAL A 273 -1.24 -9.10 -11.89
C VAL A 273 -2.29 -9.00 -10.79
N HIS A 274 -3.28 -9.89 -10.81
CA HIS A 274 -4.31 -9.94 -9.79
C HIS A 274 -4.81 -11.35 -9.51
N GLY A 275 -5.37 -11.55 -8.32
CA GLY A 275 -6.00 -12.79 -7.90
C GLY A 275 -7.41 -12.97 -8.46
N ALA A 276 -7.96 -14.13 -8.15
CA ALA A 276 -9.34 -14.52 -8.50
C ALA A 276 -10.14 -15.02 -7.30
N ARG A 277 -9.58 -14.97 -6.07
CA ARG A 277 -10.15 -15.51 -4.84
C ARG A 277 -10.12 -14.46 -3.73
N GLY A 278 -11.12 -14.44 -2.88
CA GLY A 278 -11.23 -13.52 -1.74
C GLY A 278 -12.03 -12.24 -2.04
N ASP A 279 -12.02 -11.33 -1.08
CA ASP A 279 -12.94 -10.18 -1.09
C ASP A 279 -12.46 -8.99 -1.95
N PHE A 280 -11.14 -8.93 -2.26
CA PHE A 280 -10.51 -7.78 -2.94
C PHE A 280 -10.08 -8.11 -4.39
N VAL A 281 -10.88 -8.91 -5.10
CA VAL A 281 -10.58 -9.41 -6.45
C VAL A 281 -11.70 -9.13 -7.45
N ASP A 282 -12.48 -8.09 -7.23
CA ASP A 282 -13.50 -7.65 -8.20
C ASP A 282 -12.84 -6.77 -9.28
N TYR A 283 -12.63 -7.36 -10.45
CA TYR A 283 -12.02 -6.73 -11.62
C TYR A 283 -12.98 -6.66 -12.80
N ARG A 284 -14.28 -6.41 -12.54
CA ARG A 284 -15.32 -6.37 -13.58
C ARG A 284 -15.08 -5.34 -14.69
N TYR A 285 -14.34 -4.27 -14.38
CA TYR A 285 -14.01 -3.21 -15.33
C TYR A 285 -12.58 -3.31 -15.90
N VAL A 286 -11.88 -4.41 -15.68
CA VAL A 286 -10.53 -4.61 -16.26
C VAL A 286 -10.54 -4.58 -17.79
N GLY A 287 -11.68 -4.89 -18.43
CA GLY A 287 -11.87 -4.81 -19.88
C GLY A 287 -11.59 -3.42 -20.46
N GLU A 288 -11.71 -2.35 -19.68
CA GLU A 288 -11.41 -0.98 -20.11
C GLU A 288 -9.94 -0.76 -20.49
N VAL A 289 -9.05 -1.58 -19.94
CA VAL A 289 -7.60 -1.52 -20.21
C VAL A 289 -7.06 -2.79 -20.86
N ALA A 290 -7.75 -3.93 -20.78
CA ALA A 290 -7.24 -5.23 -21.21
C ALA A 290 -6.95 -5.32 -22.72
N GLY A 291 -7.64 -4.53 -23.56
CA GLY A 291 -7.40 -4.47 -25.00
C GLY A 291 -6.31 -3.50 -25.44
N ARG A 292 -5.65 -2.80 -24.52
CA ARG A 292 -4.66 -1.79 -24.86
C ARG A 292 -3.27 -2.42 -25.07
N PRO A 293 -2.53 -2.03 -26.11
CA PRO A 293 -1.28 -2.69 -26.48
C PRO A 293 -0.15 -2.51 -25.45
N ASN A 294 -0.25 -1.50 -24.59
CA ASN A 294 0.71 -1.24 -23.52
C ASN A 294 0.39 -1.96 -22.20
N TRP A 295 -0.69 -2.76 -22.12
CA TRP A 295 -1.07 -3.51 -20.93
C TRP A 295 -0.84 -5.01 -21.10
N THR A 296 -0.14 -5.61 -20.18
CA THR A 296 0.00 -7.07 -20.00
C THR A 296 -0.67 -7.46 -18.69
N ILE A 297 -1.72 -8.28 -18.77
CA ILE A 297 -2.54 -8.63 -17.60
C ILE A 297 -2.42 -10.13 -17.32
N LEU A 298 -2.06 -10.47 -16.07
CA LEU A 298 -1.97 -11.83 -15.56
C LEU A 298 -3.00 -12.03 -14.45
N ARG A 299 -3.92 -12.98 -14.65
CA ARG A 299 -4.85 -13.43 -13.61
C ARG A 299 -4.39 -14.76 -13.04
N LEU A 300 -4.27 -14.86 -11.70
CA LEU A 300 -3.85 -16.08 -11.01
C LEU A 300 -4.96 -16.60 -10.07
N PRO A 301 -5.00 -17.91 -9.79
CA PRO A 301 -5.95 -18.52 -8.85
C PRO A 301 -5.53 -18.28 -7.38
N THR A 302 -5.20 -17.04 -7.04
CA THR A 302 -4.71 -16.59 -5.74
C THR A 302 -5.66 -15.55 -5.14
N GLY A 303 -5.41 -15.14 -3.91
CA GLY A 303 -6.00 -13.94 -3.32
C GLY A 303 -5.35 -12.65 -3.85
N ALA A 304 -5.53 -11.56 -3.11
CA ALA A 304 -5.02 -10.24 -3.52
C ALA A 304 -3.50 -10.07 -3.30
N PHE A 305 -2.82 -11.05 -2.74
CA PHE A 305 -1.35 -11.08 -2.62
C PHE A 305 -0.73 -12.20 -3.50
N PRO A 306 -0.88 -12.16 -4.84
CA PRO A 306 -0.39 -13.21 -5.73
C PRO A 306 1.12 -13.45 -5.62
N HIS A 307 1.90 -12.42 -5.31
CA HIS A 307 3.36 -12.49 -5.14
C HIS A 307 3.82 -13.18 -3.84
N PHE A 308 2.93 -13.38 -2.86
CA PHE A 308 3.16 -14.27 -1.71
C PHE A 308 2.78 -15.71 -2.04
N GLU A 309 1.59 -15.92 -2.61
CA GLU A 309 1.04 -17.25 -2.83
C GLU A 309 1.68 -18.00 -4.00
N ASN A 310 2.03 -17.29 -5.07
CA ASN A 310 2.66 -17.86 -6.26
C ASN A 310 3.75 -16.93 -6.81
N ARG A 311 4.80 -16.74 -5.98
CA ARG A 311 5.92 -15.86 -6.32
C ARG A 311 6.52 -16.20 -7.68
N ALA A 312 6.75 -17.50 -7.97
CA ALA A 312 7.38 -17.93 -9.22
C ALA A 312 6.57 -17.53 -10.44
N ALA A 313 5.24 -17.72 -10.44
CA ALA A 313 4.40 -17.31 -11.57
C ALA A 313 4.43 -15.79 -11.77
N VAL A 314 4.40 -15.01 -10.68
CA VAL A 314 4.46 -13.55 -10.75
C VAL A 314 5.81 -13.08 -11.27
N THR A 315 6.93 -13.57 -10.71
CA THR A 315 8.27 -13.12 -11.11
C THR A 315 8.63 -13.55 -12.52
N ASN A 316 8.33 -14.80 -12.92
CA ASN A 316 8.58 -15.26 -14.29
C ASN A 316 7.83 -14.42 -15.33
N ALA A 317 6.56 -14.11 -15.07
CA ALA A 317 5.77 -13.27 -15.99
C ALA A 317 6.26 -11.82 -16.00
N TYR A 318 6.65 -11.28 -14.84
CA TYR A 318 7.19 -9.92 -14.76
C TYR A 318 8.57 -9.82 -15.41
N ASP A 319 9.44 -10.81 -15.25
CA ASP A 319 10.75 -10.86 -15.92
C ASP A 319 10.60 -10.93 -17.45
N ALA A 320 9.67 -11.74 -17.96
CA ALA A 320 9.35 -11.80 -19.38
C ALA A 320 8.83 -10.44 -19.89
N PHE A 321 7.97 -9.78 -19.12
CA PHE A 321 7.49 -8.43 -19.43
C PHE A 321 8.64 -7.41 -19.46
N LEU A 322 9.52 -7.41 -18.47
CA LEU A 322 10.68 -6.50 -18.43
C LEU A 322 11.64 -6.74 -19.58
N ALA A 323 11.86 -8.01 -19.95
CA ALA A 323 12.72 -8.39 -21.11
C ALA A 323 12.15 -7.90 -22.44
N ALA A 324 10.81 -7.86 -22.57
CA ALA A 324 10.12 -7.31 -23.76
C ALA A 324 10.19 -5.78 -23.83
N HIS A 325 10.54 -5.10 -22.73
CA HIS A 325 10.65 -3.64 -22.64
C HIS A 325 12.05 -3.21 -22.16
N PRO A 326 13.11 -3.49 -22.95
CA PRO A 326 14.48 -3.17 -22.56
C PRO A 326 14.68 -1.66 -22.45
N GLN A 327 15.76 -1.25 -21.78
CA GLN A 327 16.17 0.14 -21.71
C GLN A 327 16.44 0.65 -23.14
N GLN A 328 15.72 1.69 -23.57
CA GLN A 328 16.10 2.40 -24.78
C GLN A 328 17.45 3.08 -24.50
N GLY A 329 18.48 2.70 -25.25
CA GLY A 329 19.80 3.30 -25.10
C GLY A 329 19.67 4.82 -25.29
N HIS A 330 20.13 5.59 -24.32
CA HIS A 330 20.42 7.01 -24.53
C HIS A 330 21.56 7.05 -25.56
N THR A 331 21.23 7.13 -26.84
CA THR A 331 22.17 7.67 -27.83
C THR A 331 22.46 9.09 -27.40
N LYS A 332 23.61 9.28 -26.73
CA LYS A 332 24.20 10.62 -26.62
C LYS A 332 24.39 11.10 -28.07
N SER A 333 23.48 11.94 -28.54
CA SER A 333 23.75 12.78 -29.69
C SER A 333 24.91 13.70 -29.26
N GLY A 334 26.07 13.43 -29.87
CA GLY A 334 27.28 14.19 -29.71
C GLY A 334 27.14 15.61 -30.24
#